data_9921f06e7cf91d56b46ef504c429d306
#
_entry.id   9921f06e7cf91d56b46ef504c429d306
#
_cell.length_a   1.000
_cell.length_b   1.000
_cell.length_c   1.000
_cell.angle_alpha   90.00
_cell.angle_beta   90.00
_cell.angle_gamma   90.00
#
_symmetry.space_group_name_H-M   'P 1'
#
loop_
_entity.id
_entity.type
_entity.pdbx_description
1 polymer ?
#
loop_
_entity_poly.entity_id
_entity_poly.type
_entity_poly.pdbx_seq_one_letter_code
_entity_poly.pdbx_strand_id
1 'polypeptide(L)'
;MPKKEDLKKIYYILKTNHIKSLLIILILTSITSVLELIGVGLIVPLLGLFVKNEIPNYLNLFSWMESKNQNQTLIIILIFFILIQLLKFMTSFLLLIKKSSFSWNLNATIAKKILSNYLKKDIIFFSKNHSSEMINKVNGESNLFSFGVVGPLIEIVIETFLLVGISLFLFFYNFKITLFLIFFFLILVFFWNRYFNAYLSELGKKRQFHSEKIIEKIQAGIGSIREIILYGIGKIFLKEYDLHNIESANIGKKREILINFPRLCLEFISILLIFSIFIILLNKQIPLEEIII
;
A
#
# COMPACT_ATOMS: atom_id res chain seq x y z
N MET A 1 -15.57 -2.74 -5.34
CA MET A 1 -15.32 -3.81 -4.33
C MET A 1 -15.24 -5.14 -5.06
N PRO A 2 -14.28 -6.01 -4.77
CA PRO A 2 -14.24 -7.35 -5.35
C PRO A 2 -15.51 -8.11 -4.96
N LYS A 3 -16.13 -8.79 -5.92
CA LYS A 3 -17.31 -9.63 -5.65
C LYS A 3 -16.91 -10.77 -4.71
N LYS A 4 -17.84 -11.26 -3.88
CA LYS A 4 -17.59 -12.39 -2.96
C LYS A 4 -16.94 -13.61 -3.66
N GLU A 5 -17.23 -13.81 -4.93
CA GLU A 5 -16.63 -14.87 -5.76
C GLU A 5 -15.14 -14.65 -6.04
N ASP A 6 -14.73 -13.40 -6.23
CA ASP A 6 -13.31 -13.06 -6.49
C ASP A 6 -12.48 -13.28 -5.23
N LEU A 7 -13.03 -12.94 -4.05
CA LEU A 7 -12.38 -13.23 -2.77
C LEU A 7 -12.24 -14.74 -2.52
N LYS A 8 -13.24 -15.55 -2.88
CA LYS A 8 -13.14 -17.02 -2.78
C LYS A 8 -12.05 -17.57 -3.72
N LYS A 9 -11.92 -17.05 -4.94
CA LYS A 9 -10.87 -17.46 -5.88
C LYS A 9 -9.48 -17.09 -5.36
N ILE A 10 -9.33 -15.87 -4.83
CA ILE A 10 -8.07 -15.42 -4.19
C ILE A 10 -7.73 -16.34 -3.01
N TYR A 11 -8.69 -16.62 -2.14
CA TYR A 11 -8.48 -17.53 -1.01
C TYR A 11 -8.05 -18.93 -1.45
N TYR A 12 -8.65 -19.48 -2.51
CA TYR A 12 -8.29 -20.79 -3.04
C TYR A 12 -6.85 -20.82 -3.59
N ILE A 13 -6.40 -19.74 -4.22
CA ILE A 13 -5.01 -19.61 -4.71
C ILE A 13 -4.03 -19.52 -3.55
N LEU A 14 -4.39 -18.80 -2.50
CA LEU A 14 -3.55 -18.59 -1.31
C LEU A 14 -3.49 -19.80 -0.38
N LYS A 15 -4.55 -20.64 -0.37
CA LYS A 15 -4.69 -21.75 0.59
C LYS A 15 -3.63 -22.82 0.46
N THR A 16 -3.09 -23.06 -0.72
CA THR A 16 -2.31 -24.28 -1.01
C THR A 16 -0.89 -24.28 -0.44
N ASN A 17 -0.20 -23.13 -0.26
CA ASN A 17 1.18 -23.13 0.27
C ASN A 17 1.58 -21.84 1.02
N HIS A 18 0.68 -20.86 1.16
CA HIS A 18 1.07 -19.51 1.58
C HIS A 18 0.47 -19.05 2.92
N ILE A 19 -0.38 -19.86 3.57
CA ILE A 19 -1.07 -19.50 4.82
C ILE A 19 -0.07 -19.24 5.95
N LYS A 20 0.96 -20.06 6.09
CA LYS A 20 1.99 -19.85 7.13
C LYS A 20 2.71 -18.52 6.96
N SER A 21 3.05 -18.15 5.72
CA SER A 21 3.70 -16.87 5.43
C SER A 21 2.77 -15.69 5.70
N LEU A 22 1.48 -15.81 5.39
CA LEU A 22 0.48 -14.79 5.71
C LEU A 22 0.30 -14.61 7.23
N LEU A 23 0.24 -15.70 7.99
CA LEU A 23 0.17 -15.63 9.45
C LEU A 23 1.39 -14.93 10.05
N ILE A 24 2.60 -15.25 9.57
CA ILE A 24 3.82 -14.57 10.02
C ILE A 24 3.75 -13.07 9.69
N ILE A 25 3.30 -12.70 8.50
CA ILE A 25 3.12 -11.31 8.10
C ILE A 25 2.12 -10.62 9.04
N LEU A 26 0.98 -11.22 9.35
CA LEU A 26 -0.03 -10.69 10.27
C LEU A 26 0.53 -10.49 11.69
N ILE A 27 1.27 -11.45 12.21
CA ILE A 27 1.89 -11.34 13.54
C ILE A 27 2.92 -10.19 13.56
N LEU A 28 3.82 -10.14 12.57
CA LEU A 28 4.80 -9.06 12.46
C LEU A 28 4.13 -7.70 12.31
N THR A 29 3.05 -7.62 11.53
CA THR A 29 2.25 -6.40 11.37
C THR A 29 1.68 -5.94 12.71
N SER A 30 1.08 -6.84 13.48
CA SER A 30 0.51 -6.51 14.79
C SER A 30 1.60 -5.98 15.74
N ILE A 31 2.78 -6.62 15.74
CA ILE A 31 3.91 -6.17 16.57
C ILE A 31 4.39 -4.79 16.13
N THR A 32 4.60 -4.55 14.83
CA THR A 32 5.04 -3.25 14.32
C THR A 32 4.03 -2.15 14.62
N SER A 33 2.72 -2.42 14.47
CA SER A 33 1.67 -1.44 14.78
C SER A 33 1.63 -1.09 16.28
N VAL A 34 1.80 -2.06 17.17
CA VAL A 34 1.88 -1.79 18.61
C VAL A 34 3.11 -0.94 18.94
N LEU A 35 4.28 -1.27 18.40
CA LEU A 35 5.50 -0.47 18.62
C LEU A 35 5.35 0.96 18.07
N GLU A 36 4.65 1.12 16.96
CA GLU A 36 4.34 2.43 16.37
C GLU A 36 3.45 3.27 17.30
N LEU A 37 2.37 2.68 17.83
CA LEU A 37 1.48 3.34 18.79
C LEU A 37 2.21 3.76 20.07
N ILE A 38 3.08 2.89 20.59
CA ILE A 38 3.90 3.23 21.76
C ILE A 38 4.86 4.37 21.41
N GLY A 39 5.48 4.33 20.22
CA GLY A 39 6.37 5.40 19.74
C GLY A 39 5.66 6.75 19.64
N VAL A 40 4.48 6.79 19.03
CA VAL A 40 3.65 8.01 18.95
C VAL A 40 3.20 8.46 20.33
N GLY A 41 2.77 7.52 21.19
CA GLY A 41 2.36 7.81 22.56
C GLY A 41 3.46 8.43 23.42
N LEU A 42 4.73 8.11 23.19
CA LEU A 42 5.88 8.70 23.91
C LEU A 42 6.24 10.12 23.46
N ILE A 43 5.77 10.56 22.29
CA ILE A 43 5.99 11.94 21.82
C ILE A 43 5.27 12.92 22.74
N VAL A 44 4.07 12.61 23.21
CA VAL A 44 3.27 13.49 24.08
C VAL A 44 3.99 13.81 25.41
N PRO A 45 4.48 12.80 26.18
CA PRO A 45 5.24 13.10 27.41
C PRO A 45 6.57 13.83 27.13
N LEU A 46 7.24 13.54 26.01
CA LEU A 46 8.45 14.28 25.63
C LEU A 46 8.15 15.77 25.42
N LEU A 47 7.11 16.09 24.64
CA LEU A 47 6.71 17.48 24.42
C LEU A 47 6.25 18.15 25.71
N GLY A 48 5.50 17.46 26.57
CA GLY A 48 5.05 17.99 27.87
C GLY A 48 6.22 18.41 28.78
N LEU A 49 7.26 17.58 28.86
CA LEU A 49 8.47 17.88 29.62
C LEU A 49 9.27 19.05 29.05
N PHE A 50 9.30 19.21 27.71
CA PHE A 50 9.98 20.34 27.08
C PHE A 50 9.23 21.67 27.27
N VAL A 51 7.89 21.65 27.23
CA VAL A 51 7.06 22.88 27.20
C VAL A 51 6.68 23.32 28.62
N LYS A 52 6.19 22.41 29.47
CA LYS A 52 5.64 22.74 30.79
C LYS A 52 6.59 22.54 31.96
N ASN A 53 7.74 21.91 31.72
CA ASN A 53 8.63 21.48 32.81
C ASN A 53 7.94 20.59 33.87
N GLU A 54 6.75 20.05 33.57
CA GLU A 54 5.96 19.22 34.46
C GLU A 54 5.93 17.77 33.93
N ILE A 55 6.02 16.81 34.83
CA ILE A 55 5.86 15.39 34.49
C ILE A 55 4.36 15.15 34.37
N PRO A 56 3.86 14.72 33.17
CA PRO A 56 2.44 14.44 33.02
C PRO A 56 1.95 13.35 33.98
N ASN A 57 0.77 13.54 34.59
CA ASN A 57 0.21 12.65 35.61
C ASN A 57 0.09 11.18 35.21
N TYR A 58 0.00 10.86 33.94
CA TYR A 58 -0.04 9.47 33.46
C TYR A 58 1.32 8.76 33.44
N LEU A 59 2.44 9.48 33.64
CA LEU A 59 3.77 8.91 33.92
C LEU A 59 3.96 8.53 35.39
N ASN A 60 3.03 8.86 36.26
CA ASN A 60 3.01 8.42 37.67
C ASN A 60 2.87 6.88 37.78
N LEU A 61 2.53 6.17 36.69
CA LEU A 61 2.68 4.73 36.62
C LEU A 61 4.13 4.24 36.83
N PHE A 62 5.10 5.13 36.69
CA PHE A 62 6.52 4.89 36.97
C PHE A 62 6.97 5.68 38.22
N SER A 63 6.42 5.34 39.39
CA SER A 63 6.68 6.01 40.64
C SER A 63 8.18 6.20 41.01
N TRP A 64 9.05 5.39 40.43
CA TRP A 64 10.51 5.52 40.54
C TRP A 64 11.09 6.72 39.73
N MET A 65 10.31 7.39 38.89
CA MET A 65 10.71 8.60 38.17
C MET A 65 10.51 9.89 39.00
N GLU A 66 9.60 9.90 39.95
CA GLU A 66 9.29 11.08 40.79
C GLU A 66 10.47 11.55 41.62
N SER A 67 11.40 10.66 41.96
CA SER A 67 12.59 10.96 42.78
C SER A 67 13.78 11.49 41.97
N LYS A 68 13.67 11.63 40.63
CA LYS A 68 14.79 12.02 39.78
C LYS A 68 14.68 13.47 39.29
N ASN A 69 15.86 14.09 39.06
CA ASN A 69 15.92 15.41 38.43
C ASN A 69 15.31 15.35 37.01
N GLN A 70 14.63 16.42 36.62
CA GLN A 70 13.95 16.54 35.33
C GLN A 70 14.83 16.12 34.12
N ASN A 71 16.11 16.55 34.12
CA ASN A 71 17.05 16.16 33.07
C ASN A 71 17.31 14.65 33.03
N GLN A 72 17.34 13.98 34.17
CA GLN A 72 17.50 12.52 34.20
C GLN A 72 16.27 11.79 33.68
N THR A 73 15.07 12.28 34.00
CA THR A 73 13.81 11.77 33.50
C THR A 73 13.71 11.90 31.98
N LEU A 74 14.06 13.07 31.43
CA LEU A 74 14.15 13.30 30.01
C LEU A 74 15.10 12.32 29.30
N ILE A 75 16.31 12.14 29.84
CA ILE A 75 17.30 11.22 29.26
C ILE A 75 16.75 9.77 29.23
N ILE A 76 16.09 9.34 30.30
CA ILE A 76 15.52 7.98 30.38
C ILE A 76 14.42 7.78 29.33
N ILE A 77 13.50 8.75 29.19
CA ILE A 77 12.42 8.68 28.19
C ILE A 77 12.99 8.69 26.78
N LEU A 78 14.02 9.51 26.51
CA LEU A 78 14.70 9.54 25.21
C LEU A 78 15.38 8.20 24.88
N ILE A 79 16.08 7.60 25.84
CA ILE A 79 16.70 6.27 25.66
C ILE A 79 15.62 5.23 25.36
N PHE A 80 14.52 5.24 26.10
CA PHE A 80 13.40 4.31 25.89
C PHE A 80 12.74 4.51 24.53
N PHE A 81 12.54 5.76 24.11
CA PHE A 81 12.04 6.10 22.78
C PHE A 81 12.94 5.58 21.67
N ILE A 82 14.28 5.80 21.78
CA ILE A 82 15.25 5.31 20.81
C ILE A 82 15.22 3.77 20.74
N LEU A 83 15.12 3.10 21.88
CA LEU A 83 15.06 1.64 21.95
C LEU A 83 13.79 1.10 21.26
N ILE A 84 12.64 1.72 21.49
CA ILE A 84 11.38 1.35 20.81
C ILE A 84 11.49 1.59 19.31
N GLN A 85 12.07 2.72 18.86
CA GLN A 85 12.25 2.98 17.44
C GLN A 85 13.21 1.97 16.78
N LEU A 86 14.24 1.53 17.50
CA LEU A 86 15.15 0.50 17.03
C LEU A 86 14.45 -0.86 16.90
N LEU A 87 13.64 -1.24 17.88
CA LEU A 87 12.81 -2.46 17.81
C LEU A 87 11.79 -2.38 16.67
N LYS A 88 11.13 -1.23 16.50
CA LYS A 88 10.23 -0.98 15.36
C LYS A 88 10.96 -1.14 14.02
N PHE A 89 12.15 -0.55 13.89
CA PHE A 89 12.96 -0.69 12.68
C PHE A 89 13.25 -2.16 12.36
N MET A 90 13.72 -2.94 13.36
CA MET A 90 14.02 -4.36 13.19
C MET A 90 12.79 -5.17 12.77
N THR A 91 11.66 -4.97 13.43
CA THR A 91 10.40 -5.69 13.10
C THR A 91 9.86 -5.28 11.72
N SER A 92 9.94 -4.01 11.35
CA SER A 92 9.55 -3.50 10.04
C SER A 92 10.45 -4.06 8.93
N PHE A 93 11.74 -4.19 9.18
CA PHE A 93 12.69 -4.80 8.24
C PHE A 93 12.38 -6.28 8.01
N LEU A 94 12.11 -7.04 9.07
CA LEU A 94 11.66 -8.43 8.96
C LEU A 94 10.34 -8.56 8.20
N LEU A 95 9.39 -7.66 8.46
CA LEU A 95 8.12 -7.60 7.74
C LEU A 95 8.33 -7.35 6.24
N LEU A 96 9.21 -6.42 5.88
CA LEU A 96 9.56 -6.13 4.49
C LEU A 96 10.12 -7.37 3.77
N ILE A 97 11.07 -8.07 4.41
CA ILE A 97 11.65 -9.31 3.86
C ILE A 97 10.55 -10.36 3.62
N LYS A 98 9.69 -10.59 4.61
CA LYS A 98 8.62 -11.60 4.52
C LYS A 98 7.57 -11.25 3.48
N LYS A 99 7.16 -9.97 3.40
CA LYS A 99 6.22 -9.46 2.39
C LYS A 99 6.79 -9.60 0.98
N SER A 100 8.04 -9.18 0.77
CA SER A 100 8.72 -9.30 -0.53
C SER A 100 8.86 -10.77 -0.95
N SER A 101 9.37 -11.62 -0.07
CA SER A 101 9.49 -13.07 -0.33
C SER A 101 8.14 -13.71 -0.65
N PHE A 102 7.09 -13.32 0.05
CA PHE A 102 5.73 -13.80 -0.21
C PHE A 102 5.25 -13.43 -1.61
N SER A 103 5.37 -12.17 -2.01
CA SER A 103 4.90 -11.68 -3.32
C SER A 103 5.64 -12.33 -4.49
N TRP A 104 6.96 -12.48 -4.39
CA TRP A 104 7.77 -13.15 -5.42
C TRP A 104 7.49 -14.65 -5.51
N ASN A 105 7.38 -15.35 -4.38
CA ASN A 105 7.03 -16.78 -4.37
C ASN A 105 5.62 -17.02 -4.89
N LEU A 106 4.68 -16.14 -4.59
CA LEU A 106 3.32 -16.21 -5.11
C LEU A 106 3.32 -16.05 -6.63
N ASN A 107 4.03 -15.05 -7.16
CA ASN A 107 4.16 -14.83 -8.60
C ASN A 107 4.72 -16.09 -9.29
N ALA A 108 5.82 -16.63 -8.81
CA ALA A 108 6.43 -17.84 -9.36
C ALA A 108 5.47 -19.04 -9.33
N THR A 109 4.71 -19.20 -8.23
CA THR A 109 3.74 -20.30 -8.09
C THR A 109 2.58 -20.15 -9.06
N ILE A 110 2.05 -18.94 -9.23
CA ILE A 110 0.94 -18.66 -10.16
C ILE A 110 1.39 -18.85 -11.60
N ALA A 111 2.51 -18.27 -12.00
CA ALA A 111 3.06 -18.41 -13.34
C ALA A 111 3.28 -19.88 -13.72
N LYS A 112 3.92 -20.67 -12.82
CA LYS A 112 4.10 -22.11 -12.97
C LYS A 112 2.75 -22.84 -13.13
N LYS A 113 1.75 -22.49 -12.31
CA LYS A 113 0.43 -23.14 -12.34
C LYS A 113 -0.32 -22.83 -13.64
N ILE A 114 -0.26 -21.59 -14.14
CA ILE A 114 -0.87 -21.20 -15.41
C ILE A 114 -0.20 -21.95 -16.56
N LEU A 115 1.12 -21.97 -16.63
CA LEU A 115 1.87 -22.70 -17.65
C LEU A 115 1.57 -24.20 -17.62
N SER A 116 1.60 -24.80 -16.45
CA SER A 116 1.25 -26.23 -16.27
C SER A 116 -0.16 -26.56 -16.75
N ASN A 117 -1.12 -25.65 -16.52
CA ASN A 117 -2.49 -25.83 -17.01
C ASN A 117 -2.57 -25.69 -18.54
N TYR A 118 -1.80 -24.80 -19.16
CA TYR A 118 -1.73 -24.72 -20.61
C TYR A 118 -1.14 -25.99 -21.21
N LEU A 119 -0.04 -26.50 -20.69
CA LEU A 119 0.61 -27.71 -21.19
C LEU A 119 -0.28 -28.98 -21.11
N LYS A 120 -1.39 -28.94 -20.38
CA LYS A 120 -2.39 -30.01 -20.31
C LYS A 120 -3.56 -29.83 -21.26
N LYS A 121 -3.59 -28.74 -22.05
CA LYS A 121 -4.68 -28.45 -23.01
C LYS A 121 -4.46 -29.15 -24.34
N ASP A 122 -5.56 -29.44 -25.02
CA ASP A 122 -5.55 -30.04 -26.33
C ASP A 122 -5.04 -29.07 -27.43
N ILE A 123 -4.56 -29.62 -28.54
CA ILE A 123 -4.03 -28.85 -29.65
C ILE A 123 -5.06 -27.85 -30.22
N ILE A 124 -6.34 -28.20 -30.14
CA ILE A 124 -7.45 -27.33 -30.58
C ILE A 124 -7.52 -26.04 -29.74
N PHE A 125 -7.12 -26.10 -28.50
CA PHE A 125 -7.05 -24.90 -27.63
C PHE A 125 -6.00 -23.91 -28.18
N PHE A 126 -4.84 -24.42 -28.58
CA PHE A 126 -3.74 -23.58 -29.09
C PHE A 126 -4.03 -22.98 -30.47
N SER A 127 -4.84 -23.64 -31.29
CA SER A 127 -5.27 -23.11 -32.59
C SER A 127 -6.31 -21.97 -32.45
N LYS A 128 -7.04 -21.91 -31.33
CA LYS A 128 -8.09 -20.91 -31.09
C LYS A 128 -7.61 -19.70 -30.25
N ASN A 129 -6.48 -19.80 -29.62
CA ASN A 129 -5.95 -18.76 -28.73
C ASN A 129 -4.58 -18.28 -29.20
N HIS A 130 -4.37 -16.98 -29.20
CA HIS A 130 -3.08 -16.39 -29.56
C HIS A 130 -1.99 -16.69 -28.52
N SER A 131 -0.81 -17.05 -28.99
CA SER A 131 0.35 -17.31 -28.12
C SER A 131 0.75 -16.08 -27.31
N SER A 132 0.59 -14.89 -27.86
CA SER A 132 0.82 -13.60 -27.17
C SER A 132 -0.05 -13.43 -25.94
N GLU A 133 -1.34 -13.79 -26.00
CA GLU A 133 -2.25 -13.75 -24.88
C GLU A 133 -1.81 -14.72 -23.77
N MET A 134 -1.43 -15.93 -24.13
CA MET A 134 -0.96 -16.94 -23.18
C MET A 134 0.34 -16.50 -22.49
N ILE A 135 1.30 -15.95 -23.23
CA ILE A 135 2.54 -15.41 -22.67
C ILE A 135 2.25 -14.25 -21.73
N ASN A 136 1.38 -13.33 -22.12
CA ASN A 136 0.99 -12.21 -21.26
C ASN A 136 0.34 -12.70 -19.96
N LYS A 137 -0.52 -13.71 -20.00
CA LYS A 137 -1.14 -14.29 -18.80
C LYS A 137 -0.14 -14.95 -17.86
N VAL A 138 0.85 -15.68 -18.42
CA VAL A 138 1.89 -16.35 -17.63
C VAL A 138 2.81 -15.34 -16.96
N ASN A 139 3.26 -14.32 -17.66
CA ASN A 139 4.30 -13.40 -17.21
C ASN A 139 3.74 -12.05 -16.74
N GLY A 140 2.92 -11.40 -17.56
CA GLY A 140 2.38 -10.07 -17.29
C GLY A 140 1.29 -10.08 -16.21
N GLU A 141 0.25 -10.88 -16.41
CA GLU A 141 -0.91 -10.87 -15.50
C GLU A 141 -0.62 -11.55 -14.17
N SER A 142 0.24 -12.60 -14.13
CA SER A 142 0.67 -13.21 -12.87
C SER A 142 1.48 -12.23 -12.01
N ASN A 143 2.35 -11.45 -12.64
CA ASN A 143 3.13 -10.40 -11.98
C ASN A 143 2.20 -9.31 -11.43
N LEU A 144 1.28 -8.83 -12.26
CA LEU A 144 0.31 -7.81 -11.90
C LEU A 144 -0.62 -8.27 -10.78
N PHE A 145 -1.03 -9.51 -10.76
CA PHE A 145 -1.83 -10.07 -9.67
C PHE A 145 -1.04 -10.09 -8.36
N SER A 146 0.21 -10.55 -8.39
CA SER A 146 1.03 -10.70 -7.17
C SER A 146 1.43 -9.35 -6.58
N PHE A 147 1.87 -8.39 -7.40
CA PHE A 147 2.36 -7.09 -6.95
C PHE A 147 1.30 -5.98 -7.01
N GLY A 148 0.38 -6.04 -7.95
CA GLY A 148 -0.66 -5.01 -8.13
C GLY A 148 -1.98 -5.30 -7.43
N VAL A 149 -2.22 -6.54 -6.97
CA VAL A 149 -3.45 -6.91 -6.25
C VAL A 149 -3.11 -7.42 -4.85
N VAL A 150 -2.35 -8.50 -4.75
CA VAL A 150 -2.08 -9.14 -3.45
C VAL A 150 -1.15 -8.30 -2.57
N GLY A 151 -0.13 -7.67 -3.15
CA GLY A 151 0.76 -6.75 -2.43
C GLY A 151 -0.01 -5.63 -1.72
N PRO A 152 -0.80 -4.81 -2.46
CA PRO A 152 -1.64 -3.78 -1.87
C PRO A 152 -2.71 -4.29 -0.89
N LEU A 153 -3.25 -5.50 -1.07
CA LEU A 153 -4.17 -6.08 -0.08
C LEU A 153 -3.48 -6.34 1.26
N ILE A 154 -2.23 -6.80 1.25
CA ILE A 154 -1.44 -6.94 2.47
C ILE A 154 -1.18 -5.56 3.10
N GLU A 155 -0.86 -4.54 2.31
CA GLU A 155 -0.69 -3.17 2.80
C GLU A 155 -1.96 -2.63 3.45
N ILE A 156 -3.13 -2.82 2.83
CA ILE A 156 -4.42 -2.43 3.43
C ILE A 156 -4.62 -3.08 4.82
N VAL A 157 -4.27 -4.35 4.97
CA VAL A 157 -4.34 -5.02 6.27
C VAL A 157 -3.40 -4.37 7.28
N ILE A 158 -2.16 -4.08 6.89
CA ILE A 158 -1.16 -3.40 7.73
C ILE A 158 -1.68 -2.04 8.21
N GLU A 159 -2.10 -1.21 7.26
CA GLU A 159 -2.61 0.14 7.54
C GLU A 159 -3.90 0.12 8.37
N THR A 160 -4.76 -0.89 8.16
CA THR A 160 -5.99 -1.03 8.96
C THR A 160 -5.68 -1.30 10.43
N PHE A 161 -4.69 -2.15 10.75
CA PHE A 161 -4.26 -2.37 12.13
C PHE A 161 -3.78 -1.07 12.78
N LEU A 162 -2.98 -0.29 12.07
CA LEU A 162 -2.46 0.98 12.54
C LEU A 162 -3.59 2.01 12.74
N LEU A 163 -4.48 2.15 11.76
CA LEU A 163 -5.63 3.06 11.85
C LEU A 163 -6.55 2.71 13.03
N VAL A 164 -6.85 1.43 13.23
CA VAL A 164 -7.66 0.98 14.37
C VAL A 164 -6.96 1.33 15.69
N GLY A 165 -5.67 1.08 15.80
CA GLY A 165 -4.89 1.40 17.00
C GLY A 165 -4.87 2.89 17.31
N ILE A 166 -4.58 3.75 16.31
CA ILE A 166 -4.61 5.21 16.47
C ILE A 166 -6.02 5.69 16.82
N SER A 167 -7.05 5.16 16.14
CA SER A 167 -8.44 5.53 16.41
C SER A 167 -8.86 5.19 17.83
N LEU A 168 -8.47 4.02 18.34
CA LEU A 168 -8.71 3.65 19.74
C LEU A 168 -8.00 4.59 20.71
N PHE A 169 -6.75 4.92 20.46
CA PHE A 169 -6.00 5.87 21.30
C PHE A 169 -6.68 7.25 21.35
N LEU A 170 -7.04 7.80 20.19
CA LEU A 170 -7.73 9.08 20.08
C LEU A 170 -9.15 9.04 20.68
N PHE A 171 -9.82 7.88 20.63
CA PHE A 171 -11.14 7.69 21.20
C PHE A 171 -11.15 7.86 22.72
N PHE A 172 -10.11 7.35 23.40
CA PHE A 172 -9.93 7.55 24.84
C PHE A 172 -9.59 9.00 25.19
N TYR A 173 -8.94 9.74 24.28
CA TYR A 173 -8.57 11.13 24.52
C TYR A 173 -9.74 12.09 24.23
N ASN A 174 -10.39 12.01 23.09
CA ASN A 174 -11.56 12.81 22.74
C ASN A 174 -12.48 12.10 21.74
N PHE A 175 -13.54 11.50 22.26
CA PHE A 175 -14.52 10.74 21.51
C PHE A 175 -15.17 11.53 20.35
N LYS A 176 -15.55 12.81 20.61
CA LYS A 176 -16.26 13.63 19.61
C LYS A 176 -15.39 13.96 18.39
N ILE A 177 -14.15 14.35 18.64
CA ILE A 177 -13.19 14.69 17.58
C ILE A 177 -12.86 13.44 16.76
N THR A 178 -12.63 12.32 17.43
CA THR A 178 -12.31 11.05 16.75
C THR A 178 -13.44 10.58 15.86
N LEU A 179 -14.70 10.64 16.33
CA LEU A 179 -15.86 10.30 15.49
C LEU A 179 -15.98 11.23 14.27
N PHE A 180 -15.76 12.53 14.46
CA PHE A 180 -15.78 13.48 13.35
C PHE A 180 -14.72 13.14 12.29
N LEU A 181 -13.49 12.84 12.72
CA LEU A 181 -12.40 12.48 11.81
C LEU A 181 -12.70 11.18 11.05
N ILE A 182 -13.16 10.13 11.75
CA ILE A 182 -13.53 8.85 11.12
C ILE A 182 -14.62 9.06 10.06
N PHE A 183 -15.67 9.81 10.40
CA PHE A 183 -16.78 10.07 9.49
C PHE A 183 -16.32 10.88 8.27
N PHE A 184 -15.49 11.89 8.48
CA PHE A 184 -14.90 12.70 7.43
C PHE A 184 -14.08 11.87 6.43
N PHE A 185 -13.17 11.01 6.91
CA PHE A 185 -12.39 10.14 6.06
C PHE A 185 -13.25 9.09 5.33
N LEU A 186 -14.28 8.53 5.97
CA LEU A 186 -15.21 7.61 5.33
C LEU A 186 -15.94 8.26 4.16
N ILE A 187 -16.37 9.51 4.30
CA ILE A 187 -17.00 10.28 3.22
C ILE A 187 -16.03 10.43 2.05
N LEU A 188 -14.78 10.84 2.29
CA LEU A 188 -13.77 10.99 1.24
C LEU A 188 -13.54 9.68 0.48
N VAL A 189 -13.39 8.56 1.19
CA VAL A 189 -13.22 7.23 0.59
C VAL A 189 -14.46 6.82 -0.23
N PHE A 190 -15.66 7.11 0.27
CA PHE A 190 -16.91 6.82 -0.43
C PHE A 190 -17.00 7.59 -1.77
N PHE A 191 -16.75 8.90 -1.76
CA PHE A 191 -16.74 9.72 -2.96
C PHE A 191 -15.68 9.24 -3.95
N TRP A 192 -14.46 8.96 -3.48
CA TRP A 192 -13.40 8.44 -4.32
C TRP A 192 -13.81 7.14 -5.04
N ASN A 193 -14.30 6.18 -4.29
CA ASN A 193 -14.76 4.90 -4.85
C ASN A 193 -15.89 5.07 -5.88
N ARG A 194 -16.81 6.00 -5.63
CA ARG A 194 -17.97 6.21 -6.49
C ARG A 194 -17.59 6.77 -7.86
N TYR A 195 -16.61 7.68 -7.90
CA TYR A 195 -16.26 8.39 -9.13
C TYR A 195 -15.14 7.72 -9.92
N PHE A 196 -14.16 7.12 -9.28
CA PHE A 196 -12.94 6.68 -9.97
C PHE A 196 -12.86 5.18 -10.27
N ASN A 197 -13.61 4.32 -9.58
CA ASN A 197 -13.52 2.87 -9.78
C ASN A 197 -13.89 2.40 -11.18
N ALA A 198 -14.94 2.98 -11.78
CA ALA A 198 -15.38 2.63 -13.13
C ALA A 198 -14.29 2.97 -14.16
N TYR A 199 -13.71 4.17 -14.04
CA TYR A 199 -12.67 4.66 -14.92
C TYR A 199 -11.36 3.86 -14.78
N LEU A 200 -10.95 3.53 -13.56
CA LEU A 200 -9.80 2.66 -13.30
C LEU A 200 -9.97 1.26 -13.89
N SER A 201 -11.18 0.70 -13.81
CA SER A 201 -11.50 -0.60 -14.43
C SER A 201 -11.40 -0.55 -15.95
N GLU A 202 -11.86 0.53 -16.58
CA GLU A 202 -11.74 0.73 -18.03
C GLU A 202 -10.27 0.85 -18.46
N LEU A 203 -9.48 1.65 -17.73
CA LEU A 203 -8.03 1.76 -17.97
C LEU A 203 -7.34 0.40 -17.84
N GLY A 204 -7.76 -0.43 -16.87
CA GLY A 204 -7.22 -1.78 -16.70
C GLY A 204 -7.46 -2.67 -17.94
N LYS A 205 -8.66 -2.65 -18.51
CA LYS A 205 -8.99 -3.41 -19.75
C LYS A 205 -8.19 -2.92 -20.95
N LYS A 206 -8.10 -1.60 -21.14
CA LYS A 206 -7.30 -1.00 -22.21
C LYS A 206 -5.82 -1.37 -22.08
N ARG A 207 -5.27 -1.32 -20.87
CA ARG A 207 -3.89 -1.75 -20.60
C ARG A 207 -3.67 -3.21 -21.01
N GLN A 208 -4.55 -4.10 -20.61
CA GLN A 208 -4.44 -5.52 -20.94
C GLN A 208 -4.43 -5.71 -22.45
N PHE A 209 -5.36 -5.10 -23.18
CA PHE A 209 -5.44 -5.16 -24.65
C PHE A 209 -4.13 -4.70 -25.31
N HIS A 210 -3.61 -3.52 -24.94
CA HIS A 210 -2.38 -3.01 -25.52
C HIS A 210 -1.16 -3.85 -25.15
N SER A 211 -1.10 -4.39 -23.94
CA SER A 211 -0.03 -5.30 -23.48
C SER A 211 0.00 -6.58 -24.33
N GLU A 212 -1.15 -7.18 -24.62
CA GLU A 212 -1.26 -8.36 -25.50
C GLU A 212 -0.81 -8.03 -26.94
N LYS A 213 -1.21 -6.86 -27.46
CA LYS A 213 -0.80 -6.40 -28.79
C LYS A 213 0.69 -6.11 -28.91
N ILE A 214 1.30 -5.54 -27.88
CA ILE A 214 2.75 -5.34 -27.81
C ILE A 214 3.49 -6.68 -27.93
N ILE A 215 3.07 -7.68 -27.16
CA ILE A 215 3.68 -9.02 -27.20
C ILE A 215 3.48 -9.66 -28.59
N GLU A 216 2.29 -9.54 -29.15
CA GLU A 216 1.98 -10.04 -30.52
C GLU A 216 2.93 -9.42 -31.54
N LYS A 217 3.12 -8.09 -31.54
CA LYS A 217 4.03 -7.40 -32.44
C LYS A 217 5.49 -7.79 -32.22
N ILE A 218 5.94 -7.95 -30.99
CA ILE A 218 7.30 -8.43 -30.70
C ILE A 218 7.50 -9.84 -31.24
N GLN A 219 6.56 -10.76 -31.02
CA GLN A 219 6.66 -12.13 -31.53
C GLN A 219 6.67 -12.17 -33.07
N ALA A 220 5.78 -11.41 -33.73
CA ALA A 220 5.74 -11.31 -35.18
C ALA A 220 7.05 -10.72 -35.71
N GLY A 221 7.58 -9.64 -35.09
CA GLY A 221 8.81 -8.99 -35.53
C GLY A 221 10.03 -9.89 -35.42
N ILE A 222 10.19 -10.57 -34.29
CA ILE A 222 11.32 -11.49 -34.07
C ILE A 222 11.16 -12.74 -34.93
N GLY A 223 9.93 -13.25 -35.09
CA GLY A 223 9.64 -14.43 -35.89
C GLY A 223 9.87 -14.21 -37.39
N SER A 224 9.66 -12.99 -37.90
CA SER A 224 9.83 -12.61 -39.31
C SER A 224 11.03 -11.68 -39.52
N ILE A 225 12.07 -11.77 -38.70
CA ILE A 225 13.19 -10.82 -38.74
C ILE A 225 13.93 -10.85 -40.09
N ARG A 226 14.03 -12.01 -40.72
CA ARG A 226 14.68 -12.17 -42.04
C ARG A 226 13.92 -11.39 -43.11
N GLU A 227 12.61 -11.54 -43.16
CA GLU A 227 11.73 -10.86 -44.13
C GLU A 227 11.75 -9.35 -43.89
N ILE A 228 11.73 -8.92 -42.64
CA ILE A 228 11.81 -7.51 -42.26
C ILE A 228 13.10 -6.87 -42.76
N ILE A 229 14.22 -7.57 -42.60
CA ILE A 229 15.54 -7.09 -43.10
C ILE A 229 15.61 -7.14 -44.62
N LEU A 230 15.20 -8.23 -45.24
CA LEU A 230 15.27 -8.40 -46.69
C LEU A 230 14.41 -7.38 -47.45
N TYR A 231 13.23 -7.09 -46.95
CA TYR A 231 12.31 -6.14 -47.59
C TYR A 231 12.48 -4.69 -47.10
N GLY A 232 13.34 -4.43 -46.12
CA GLY A 232 13.58 -3.09 -45.60
C GLY A 232 12.37 -2.46 -44.87
N ILE A 233 11.41 -3.28 -44.42
CA ILE A 233 10.13 -2.82 -43.82
C ILE A 233 10.19 -2.53 -42.32
N GLY A 234 11.38 -2.52 -41.69
CA GLY A 234 11.57 -2.32 -40.27
C GLY A 234 10.90 -1.06 -39.72
N LYS A 235 10.92 0.06 -40.48
CA LYS A 235 10.26 1.30 -40.09
C LYS A 235 8.75 1.18 -39.98
N ILE A 236 8.13 0.43 -40.90
CA ILE A 236 6.66 0.20 -40.92
C ILE A 236 6.29 -0.64 -39.69
N PHE A 237 7.07 -1.70 -39.45
CA PHE A 237 6.86 -2.59 -38.34
C PHE A 237 7.00 -1.87 -36.98
N LEU A 238 8.02 -1.04 -36.87
CA LEU A 238 8.24 -0.22 -35.63
C LEU A 238 7.08 0.76 -35.38
N LYS A 239 6.54 1.37 -36.45
CA LYS A 239 5.39 2.28 -36.35
C LYS A 239 4.14 1.57 -35.80
N GLU A 240 3.88 0.34 -36.21
CA GLU A 240 2.76 -0.45 -35.68
C GLU A 240 2.95 -0.85 -34.21
N TYR A 241 4.18 -1.21 -33.84
CA TYR A 241 4.54 -1.48 -32.45
C TYR A 241 4.34 -0.22 -31.59
N ASP A 242 4.83 0.94 -32.05
CA ASP A 242 4.78 2.20 -31.31
C ASP A 242 3.35 2.67 -31.04
N LEU A 243 2.40 2.42 -31.92
CA LEU A 243 0.98 2.74 -31.65
C LEU A 243 0.51 2.12 -30.34
N HIS A 244 0.79 0.85 -30.13
CA HIS A 244 0.37 0.15 -28.91
C HIS A 244 1.26 0.48 -27.72
N ASN A 245 2.55 0.69 -27.94
CA ASN A 245 3.52 1.03 -26.89
C ASN A 245 3.23 2.41 -26.28
N ILE A 246 3.00 3.43 -27.10
CA ILE A 246 2.66 4.78 -26.68
C ILE A 246 1.31 4.81 -25.95
N GLU A 247 0.30 4.11 -26.47
CA GLU A 247 -1.00 4.01 -25.79
C GLU A 247 -0.89 3.29 -24.43
N SER A 248 -0.11 2.22 -24.35
CA SER A 248 0.16 1.54 -23.08
C SER A 248 0.84 2.47 -22.07
N ALA A 249 1.81 3.28 -22.52
CA ALA A 249 2.49 4.26 -21.68
C ALA A 249 1.52 5.37 -21.19
N ASN A 250 0.66 5.87 -22.08
CA ASN A 250 -0.36 6.87 -21.73
C ASN A 250 -1.36 6.33 -20.71
N ILE A 251 -1.78 5.09 -20.86
CA ILE A 251 -2.68 4.42 -19.88
C ILE A 251 -1.95 4.24 -18.55
N GLY A 252 -0.68 3.80 -18.57
CA GLY A 252 0.16 3.66 -17.38
C GLY A 252 0.25 4.96 -16.62
N LYS A 253 0.60 6.06 -17.31
CA LYS A 253 0.66 7.41 -16.73
C LYS A 253 -0.65 7.83 -16.07
N LYS A 254 -1.79 7.69 -16.79
CA LYS A 254 -3.11 8.06 -16.26
C LYS A 254 -3.45 7.24 -15.02
N ARG A 255 -3.17 5.94 -15.04
CA ARG A 255 -3.42 5.05 -13.91
C ARG A 255 -2.57 5.43 -12.69
N GLU A 256 -1.29 5.70 -12.88
CA GLU A 256 -0.37 6.07 -11.81
C GLU A 256 -0.78 7.39 -11.14
N ILE A 257 -1.14 8.40 -11.94
CA ILE A 257 -1.68 9.67 -11.42
C ILE A 257 -2.93 9.42 -10.57
N LEU A 258 -3.90 8.65 -11.09
CA LEU A 258 -5.15 8.37 -10.37
C LEU A 258 -4.96 7.57 -9.08
N ILE A 259 -4.00 6.67 -9.03
CA ILE A 259 -3.73 5.88 -7.82
C ILE A 259 -3.06 6.74 -6.73
N ASN A 260 -2.17 7.66 -7.12
CA ASN A 260 -1.41 8.48 -6.17
C ASN A 260 -2.11 9.80 -5.80
N PHE A 261 -3.02 10.29 -6.64
CA PHE A 261 -3.74 11.54 -6.40
C PHE A 261 -4.51 11.61 -5.08
N PRO A 262 -5.22 10.56 -4.60
CA PRO A 262 -5.91 10.60 -3.32
C PRO A 262 -4.96 10.88 -2.15
N ARG A 263 -3.77 10.30 -2.19
CA ARG A 263 -2.77 10.51 -1.14
C ARG A 263 -2.37 11.97 -1.06
N LEU A 264 -2.08 12.60 -2.20
CA LEU A 264 -1.73 14.03 -2.25
C LEU A 264 -2.88 14.92 -1.75
N CYS A 265 -4.12 14.59 -2.13
CA CYS A 265 -5.30 15.29 -1.62
C CYS A 265 -5.43 15.16 -0.09
N LEU A 266 -5.23 13.95 0.45
CA LEU A 266 -5.31 13.72 1.89
C LEU A 266 -4.20 14.46 2.65
N GLU A 267 -2.98 14.46 2.14
CA GLU A 267 -1.85 15.23 2.70
C GLU A 267 -2.19 16.74 2.75
N PHE A 268 -2.68 17.29 1.65
CA PHE A 268 -3.08 18.71 1.59
C PHE A 268 -4.24 19.05 2.55
N ILE A 269 -5.28 18.21 2.56
CA ILE A 269 -6.43 18.39 3.45
C ILE A 269 -6.03 18.29 4.92
N SER A 270 -5.12 17.35 5.28
CA SER A 270 -4.64 17.21 6.66
C SER A 270 -3.90 18.45 7.13
N ILE A 271 -3.08 19.05 6.27
CA ILE A 271 -2.39 20.32 6.56
C ILE A 271 -3.41 21.44 6.78
N LEU A 272 -4.41 21.57 5.91
CA LEU A 272 -5.46 22.58 6.05
C LEU A 272 -6.26 22.43 7.34
N LEU A 273 -6.55 21.17 7.76
CA LEU A 273 -7.23 20.89 9.02
C LEU A 273 -6.38 21.33 10.22
N ILE A 274 -5.09 21.01 10.23
CA ILE A 274 -4.18 21.45 11.29
C ILE A 274 -4.14 22.98 11.38
N PHE A 275 -3.98 23.66 10.25
CA PHE A 275 -3.99 25.12 10.20
C PHE A 275 -5.32 25.72 10.68
N SER A 276 -6.45 25.14 10.30
CA SER A 276 -7.77 25.63 10.73
C SER A 276 -7.97 25.49 12.25
N ILE A 277 -7.54 24.37 12.83
CA ILE A 277 -7.55 24.14 14.27
C ILE A 277 -6.68 25.19 14.96
N PHE A 278 -5.47 25.43 14.45
CA PHE A 278 -4.54 26.39 15.03
C PHE A 278 -5.11 27.82 15.02
N ILE A 279 -5.74 28.25 13.91
CA ILE A 279 -6.42 29.56 13.82
C ILE A 279 -7.56 29.68 14.82
N ILE A 280 -8.38 28.64 15.00
CA ILE A 280 -9.49 28.63 15.97
C ILE A 280 -8.96 28.77 17.39
N LEU A 281 -7.86 28.08 17.71
CA LEU A 281 -7.24 28.13 19.05
C LEU A 281 -6.64 29.51 19.34
N LEU A 282 -5.95 30.13 18.37
CA LEU A 282 -5.43 31.48 18.48
C LEU A 282 -6.55 32.51 18.72
N ASN A 283 -7.68 32.38 18.02
CA ASN A 283 -8.82 33.29 18.20
C ASN A 283 -9.49 33.16 19.56
N LYS A 284 -9.38 32.00 20.21
CA LYS A 284 -9.89 31.76 21.58
C LYS A 284 -8.94 32.21 22.68
N GLN A 285 -7.77 32.79 22.34
CA GLN A 285 -6.71 33.20 23.26
C GLN A 285 -6.25 32.08 24.21
N ILE A 286 -6.34 30.82 23.76
CA ILE A 286 -5.86 29.68 24.51
C ILE A 286 -4.32 29.73 24.50
N PRO A 287 -3.64 29.68 25.65
CA PRO A 287 -2.18 29.72 25.68
C PRO A 287 -1.59 28.57 24.88
N LEU A 288 -0.50 28.83 24.15
CA LEU A 288 0.18 27.83 23.30
C LEU A 288 0.54 26.55 24.05
N GLU A 289 0.73 26.65 25.38
CA GLU A 289 1.00 25.52 26.27
C GLU A 289 -0.15 24.51 26.38
N GLU A 290 -1.41 24.95 26.19
CA GLU A 290 -2.60 24.08 26.18
C GLU A 290 -2.90 23.50 24.78
N ILE A 291 -2.28 24.07 23.74
CA ILE A 291 -2.49 23.66 22.33
C ILE A 291 -1.60 22.44 21.99
N ILE A 292 -0.44 22.31 22.62
CA ILE A 292 0.57 21.31 22.28
C ILE A 292 0.33 19.97 23.03
N ILE A 293 -0.57 19.96 23.98
CA ILE A 293 -0.98 18.76 24.73
C ILE A 293 -2.35 18.30 24.28
#